data_7039608dbae485147acdd2c0401dfcb0
#
_entry.id   7039608dbae485147acdd2c0401dfcb0
#
_cell.length_a   1.000
_cell.length_b   1.000
_cell.length_c   1.000
_cell.angle_alpha   90.00
_cell.angle_beta   90.00
_cell.angle_gamma   90.00
#
_symmetry.space_group_name_H-M   'P 1'
#
loop_
_entity.id
_entity.type
_entity.pdbx_description
1 polymer ?
#
loop_
_entity_poly.entity_id
_entity_poly.type
_entity_poly.pdbx_seq_one_letter_code
_entity_poly.pdbx_strand_id
1 'polypeptide(L)'
;LDRRRQRQMCIRDRYNSMPFHAVSWHKSMERFGLNISPEEAYQYEGMRGVETIKLLAKRQWNKELTDEEAANMYEEKSNEFRKCPKAEKMDGVEELMRKIKTDGLKIVVVTGSGQRSLLEKLESEFNGLIHHELIISSFDVKHGKPNPEPYLCGLKKAGVMPWEAIVVENAPLGVRAGVAANVFTVAVNTGPLPQKMLADEGANLIFESMPSFRDSWNLLSENWKNR
;
A
#
# COMPACT_ATOMS: atom_id res chain seq x y z
N LEU A 1 22.61 -17.61 22.75
CA LEU A 1 22.40 -16.91 21.49
C LEU A 1 21.00 -16.29 21.54
N ASP A 2 20.92 -15.09 22.08
CA ASP A 2 19.70 -14.29 22.18
C ASP A 2 19.36 -13.82 20.75
N ARG A 3 18.69 -14.64 19.97
CA ARG A 3 18.02 -14.21 18.74
C ARG A 3 16.77 -13.45 19.18
N ARG A 4 16.92 -12.18 19.53
CA ARG A 4 15.80 -11.24 19.52
C ARG A 4 15.24 -11.27 18.10
N ARG A 5 14.11 -11.99 17.94
CA ARG A 5 13.44 -12.12 16.64
C ARG A 5 13.12 -10.72 16.14
N GLN A 6 13.81 -10.31 15.09
CA GLN A 6 13.53 -9.02 14.43
C GLN A 6 12.17 -9.17 13.75
N ARG A 7 11.13 -8.67 14.40
CA ARG A 7 9.78 -8.65 13.86
C ARG A 7 9.55 -7.36 13.09
N GLN A 8 8.68 -7.41 12.11
CA GLN A 8 8.48 -6.32 11.16
C GLN A 8 7.01 -6.04 10.93
N MET A 9 6.70 -4.77 10.61
CA MET A 9 5.41 -4.35 10.12
C MET A 9 5.56 -3.61 8.78
N CYS A 10 4.79 -4.05 7.77
CA CYS A 10 4.66 -3.37 6.49
C CYS A 10 3.42 -2.49 6.53
N ILE A 11 3.58 -1.16 6.62
CA ILE A 11 2.47 -0.20 6.66
C ILE A 11 2.39 0.51 5.31
N ARG A 12 1.22 0.48 4.67
CA ARG A 12 0.97 1.18 3.44
C ARG A 12 0.28 2.53 3.65
N ASP A 13 -0.82 2.57 4.38
CA ASP A 13 -1.69 3.73 4.54
C ASP A 13 -1.10 4.75 5.51
N ARG A 14 -0.53 5.82 4.96
CA ARG A 14 0.10 6.90 5.73
C ARG A 14 -0.56 8.25 5.50
N TYR A 15 -1.19 8.43 4.33
CA TYR A 15 -1.85 9.67 3.92
C TYR A 15 -3.24 9.39 3.42
N ASN A 16 -4.16 10.30 3.68
CA ASN A 16 -5.50 10.30 3.09
C ASN A 16 -5.44 10.82 1.65
N SER A 17 -4.72 10.10 0.77
CA SER A 17 -4.46 10.50 -0.60
C SER A 17 -5.39 9.84 -1.62
N MET A 18 -6.10 8.78 -1.26
CA MET A 18 -6.93 8.03 -2.21
C MET A 18 -8.04 8.85 -2.87
N PRO A 19 -8.73 9.78 -2.20
CA PRO A 19 -9.69 10.65 -2.88
C PRO A 19 -9.05 11.43 -4.05
N PHE A 20 -7.82 11.92 -3.87
CA PHE A 20 -7.07 12.63 -4.92
C PHE A 20 -6.61 11.69 -6.04
N HIS A 21 -6.20 10.46 -5.68
CA HIS A 21 -5.86 9.44 -6.67
C HIS A 21 -7.08 9.07 -7.51
N ALA A 22 -8.25 8.86 -6.91
CA ALA A 22 -9.48 8.51 -7.60
C ALA A 22 -9.89 9.59 -8.62
N VAL A 23 -9.89 10.85 -8.21
CA VAL A 23 -10.18 11.99 -9.10
C VAL A 23 -9.15 12.09 -10.22
N SER A 24 -7.87 11.91 -9.93
CA SER A 24 -6.79 11.98 -10.92
C SER A 24 -6.89 10.85 -11.94
N TRP A 25 -7.22 9.63 -11.51
CA TRP A 25 -7.48 8.50 -12.40
C TRP A 25 -8.64 8.78 -13.33
N HIS A 26 -9.79 9.19 -12.79
CA HIS A 26 -10.97 9.49 -13.58
C HIS A 26 -10.69 10.55 -14.65
N LYS A 27 -10.21 11.73 -14.25
CA LYS A 27 -9.94 12.85 -15.16
C LYS A 27 -8.91 12.55 -16.23
N SER A 28 -7.84 11.83 -15.87
CA SER A 28 -6.77 11.53 -16.85
C SER A 28 -7.21 10.48 -17.85
N MET A 29 -7.88 9.42 -17.40
CA MET A 29 -8.31 8.33 -18.28
C MET A 29 -9.44 8.76 -19.21
N GLU A 30 -10.34 9.62 -18.75
CA GLU A 30 -11.40 10.21 -19.60
C GLU A 30 -10.83 10.91 -20.85
N ARG A 31 -9.69 11.60 -20.74
CA ARG A 31 -9.02 12.23 -21.88
C ARG A 31 -8.56 11.27 -22.96
N PHE A 32 -8.28 10.04 -22.57
CA PHE A 32 -7.92 8.96 -23.49
C PHE A 32 -9.13 8.14 -23.93
N GLY A 33 -10.34 8.46 -23.46
CA GLY A 33 -11.54 7.68 -23.74
C GLY A 33 -11.63 6.37 -22.96
N LEU A 34 -10.88 6.24 -21.87
CA LEU A 34 -11.02 5.16 -20.90
C LEU A 34 -11.87 5.60 -19.71
N ASN A 35 -12.76 4.73 -19.26
CA ASN A 35 -13.59 5.00 -18.11
C ASN A 35 -13.05 4.22 -16.88
N ILE A 36 -12.92 4.95 -15.79
CA ILE A 36 -12.64 4.40 -14.45
C ILE A 36 -13.43 5.22 -13.43
N SER A 37 -14.33 4.59 -12.69
CA SER A 37 -15.07 5.27 -11.63
C SER A 37 -14.17 5.53 -10.41
N PRO A 38 -14.52 6.50 -9.54
CA PRO A 38 -13.80 6.70 -8.29
C PRO A 38 -13.73 5.43 -7.45
N GLU A 39 -14.82 4.68 -7.33
CA GLU A 39 -14.88 3.41 -6.57
C GLU A 39 -13.96 2.36 -7.18
N GLU A 40 -13.94 2.26 -8.50
CA GLU A 40 -13.07 1.33 -9.21
C GLU A 40 -11.60 1.68 -9.00
N ALA A 41 -11.24 2.96 -8.89
CA ALA A 41 -9.88 3.38 -8.57
C ALA A 41 -9.41 2.86 -7.20
N TYR A 42 -10.31 2.76 -6.21
CA TYR A 42 -10.00 2.13 -4.93
C TYR A 42 -9.78 0.62 -5.03
N GLN A 43 -10.48 -0.07 -5.95
CA GLN A 43 -10.28 -1.51 -6.18
C GLN A 43 -8.89 -1.81 -6.76
N TYR A 44 -8.38 -0.93 -7.62
CA TYR A 44 -7.03 -1.06 -8.22
C TYR A 44 -5.93 -0.44 -7.38
N GLU A 45 -6.26 0.04 -6.20
CA GLU A 45 -5.24 0.60 -5.32
C GLU A 45 -4.15 -0.42 -5.03
N GLY A 46 -2.90 -0.01 -5.24
CA GLY A 46 -1.73 -0.87 -5.02
C GLY A 46 -1.17 -1.53 -6.26
N MET A 47 -1.95 -1.62 -7.31
CA MET A 47 -1.44 -2.03 -8.62
C MET A 47 -0.47 -0.97 -9.17
N ARG A 48 0.50 -1.39 -9.96
CA ARG A 48 1.36 -0.46 -10.70
C ARG A 48 0.53 0.30 -11.73
N GLY A 49 0.73 1.61 -11.85
CA GLY A 49 -0.07 2.45 -12.73
C GLY A 49 -0.08 1.99 -14.19
N VAL A 50 1.06 1.53 -14.70
CA VAL A 50 1.18 0.95 -16.05
C VAL A 50 0.31 -0.31 -16.19
N GLU A 51 0.31 -1.19 -15.19
CA GLU A 51 -0.50 -2.41 -15.19
C GLU A 51 -2.00 -2.08 -15.16
N THR A 52 -2.40 -1.09 -14.35
CA THR A 52 -3.79 -0.60 -14.29
C THR A 52 -4.25 -0.10 -15.66
N ILE A 53 -3.44 0.70 -16.35
CA ILE A 53 -3.78 1.24 -17.67
C ILE A 53 -3.90 0.12 -18.71
N LYS A 54 -2.96 -0.82 -18.73
CA LYS A 54 -3.04 -1.99 -19.63
C LYS A 54 -4.30 -2.82 -19.41
N LEU A 55 -4.68 -3.02 -18.13
CA LEU A 55 -5.90 -3.72 -17.77
C LEU A 55 -7.14 -2.99 -18.29
N LEU A 56 -7.22 -1.66 -18.09
CA LEU A 56 -8.33 -0.84 -18.58
C LEU A 56 -8.43 -0.86 -20.10
N ALA A 57 -7.32 -0.69 -20.81
CA ALA A 57 -7.27 -0.74 -22.27
C ALA A 57 -7.67 -2.10 -22.83
N LYS A 58 -7.18 -3.18 -22.22
CA LYS A 58 -7.59 -4.54 -22.60
C LYS A 58 -9.09 -4.76 -22.42
N ARG A 59 -9.63 -4.31 -21.27
CA ARG A 59 -11.06 -4.49 -20.96
C ARG A 59 -11.98 -3.65 -21.83
N GLN A 60 -11.62 -2.39 -22.11
CA GLN A 60 -12.53 -1.44 -22.79
C GLN A 60 -12.27 -1.31 -24.27
N TRP A 61 -11.04 -1.42 -24.72
CA TRP A 61 -10.67 -1.30 -26.14
C TRP A 61 -10.32 -2.64 -26.79
N ASN A 62 -10.22 -3.72 -25.99
CA ASN A 62 -9.65 -5.01 -26.42
C ASN A 62 -8.25 -4.86 -27.04
N LYS A 63 -7.48 -3.86 -26.60
CA LYS A 63 -6.13 -3.53 -27.07
C LYS A 63 -5.09 -3.84 -26.01
N GLU A 64 -3.99 -4.42 -26.42
CA GLU A 64 -2.80 -4.56 -25.59
C GLU A 64 -1.86 -3.36 -25.85
N LEU A 65 -1.59 -2.61 -24.79
CA LEU A 65 -0.66 -1.49 -24.84
C LEU A 65 0.75 -1.95 -24.54
N THR A 66 1.73 -1.29 -25.18
CA THR A 66 3.13 -1.42 -24.80
C THR A 66 3.38 -0.76 -23.43
N ASP A 67 4.53 -1.06 -22.81
CA ASP A 67 4.92 -0.39 -21.57
C ASP A 67 5.08 1.12 -21.76
N GLU A 68 5.59 1.55 -22.89
CA GLU A 68 5.78 2.95 -23.23
C GLU A 68 4.44 3.69 -23.38
N GLU A 69 3.48 3.14 -24.14
CA GLU A 69 2.15 3.75 -24.29
C GLU A 69 1.48 3.90 -22.91
N ALA A 70 1.50 2.85 -22.10
CA ALA A 70 0.89 2.88 -20.77
C ALA A 70 1.64 3.83 -19.80
N ALA A 71 2.96 3.93 -19.90
CA ALA A 71 3.75 4.87 -19.10
C ALA A 71 3.43 6.33 -19.45
N ASN A 72 3.26 6.65 -20.73
CA ASN A 72 2.86 8.00 -21.16
C ASN A 72 1.47 8.38 -20.61
N MET A 73 0.51 7.46 -20.64
CA MET A 73 -0.81 7.68 -20.05
C MET A 73 -0.75 7.82 -18.52
N TYR A 74 0.13 7.06 -17.86
CA TYR A 74 0.34 7.17 -16.42
C TYR A 74 1.00 8.50 -16.03
N GLU A 75 1.85 9.07 -16.88
CA GLU A 75 2.41 10.41 -16.66
C GLU A 75 1.31 11.47 -16.61
N GLU A 76 0.30 11.39 -17.50
CA GLU A 76 -0.85 12.29 -17.44
C GLU A 76 -1.64 12.16 -16.13
N LYS A 77 -1.83 10.93 -15.64
CA LYS A 77 -2.43 10.71 -14.32
C LYS A 77 -1.58 11.31 -13.20
N SER A 78 -0.26 11.22 -13.30
CA SER A 78 0.66 11.80 -12.33
C SER A 78 0.63 13.33 -12.37
N ASN A 79 0.48 13.92 -13.56
CA ASN A 79 0.29 15.36 -13.76
C ASN A 79 -1.00 15.85 -13.09
N GLU A 80 -2.11 15.13 -13.26
CA GLU A 80 -3.37 15.47 -12.59
C GLU A 80 -3.25 15.37 -11.06
N PHE A 81 -2.58 14.34 -10.56
CA PHE A 81 -2.36 14.18 -9.13
C PHE A 81 -1.50 15.30 -8.52
N ARG A 82 -0.49 15.79 -9.25
CA ARG A 82 0.36 16.91 -8.80
C ARG A 82 -0.40 18.22 -8.62
N LYS A 83 -1.56 18.38 -9.26
CA LYS A 83 -2.44 19.55 -9.10
C LYS A 83 -3.33 19.48 -7.86
N CYS A 84 -3.44 18.31 -7.25
CA CYS A 84 -4.26 18.11 -6.06
C CYS A 84 -3.60 18.74 -4.82
N PRO A 85 -4.40 19.13 -3.81
CA PRO A 85 -3.87 19.55 -2.52
C PRO A 85 -2.96 18.49 -1.90
N LYS A 86 -2.05 18.92 -1.01
CA LYS A 86 -1.25 17.96 -0.23
C LYS A 86 -2.19 17.12 0.64
N ALA A 87 -2.06 15.80 0.53
CA ALA A 87 -2.82 14.89 1.38
C ALA A 87 -2.31 15.00 2.84
N GLU A 88 -3.22 15.01 3.77
CA GLU A 88 -2.91 14.98 5.20
C GLU A 88 -2.50 13.57 5.62
N LYS A 89 -1.70 13.49 6.70
CA LYS A 89 -1.41 12.20 7.33
C LYS A 89 -2.72 11.58 7.82
N MET A 90 -2.81 10.27 7.70
CA MET A 90 -3.96 9.55 8.23
C MET A 90 -3.97 9.61 9.76
N ASP A 91 -5.13 9.88 10.33
CA ASP A 91 -5.29 9.95 11.79
C ASP A 91 -4.83 8.66 12.48
N GLY A 92 -4.10 8.81 13.58
CA GLY A 92 -3.56 7.70 14.38
C GLY A 92 -2.35 6.97 13.79
N VAL A 93 -1.97 7.21 12.52
CA VAL A 93 -0.89 6.44 11.88
C VAL A 93 0.48 6.70 12.51
N GLU A 94 0.80 7.95 12.80
CA GLU A 94 2.12 8.31 13.37
C GLU A 94 2.26 7.78 14.81
N GLU A 95 1.18 7.85 15.59
CA GLU A 95 1.14 7.27 16.94
C GLU A 95 1.31 5.76 16.92
N LEU A 96 0.64 5.07 16.00
CA LEU A 96 0.81 3.64 15.78
C LEU A 96 2.26 3.31 15.43
N MET A 97 2.87 4.04 14.49
CA MET A 97 4.26 3.83 14.10
C MET A 97 5.23 4.02 15.27
N ARG A 98 4.99 5.00 16.16
CA ARG A 98 5.76 5.20 17.39
C ARG A 98 5.63 4.01 18.33
N LYS A 99 4.42 3.49 18.56
CA LYS A 99 4.19 2.27 19.37
C LYS A 99 4.96 1.08 18.80
N ILE A 100 4.90 0.87 17.47
CA ILE A 100 5.62 -0.20 16.79
C ILE A 100 7.13 -0.08 17.00
N LYS A 101 7.69 1.12 16.89
CA LYS A 101 9.12 1.38 17.14
C LYS A 101 9.50 1.16 18.60
N THR A 102 8.65 1.56 19.55
CA THR A 102 8.86 1.31 20.99
C THR A 102 8.88 -0.19 21.29
N ASP A 103 8.11 -0.98 20.56
CA ASP A 103 8.12 -2.45 20.65
C ASP A 103 9.38 -3.09 20.01
N GLY A 104 10.30 -2.30 19.47
CA GLY A 104 11.54 -2.77 18.83
C GLY A 104 11.36 -3.34 17.43
N LEU A 105 10.23 -3.03 16.78
CA LEU A 105 9.91 -3.55 15.45
C LEU A 105 10.40 -2.62 14.35
N LYS A 106 10.78 -3.20 13.21
CA LYS A 106 11.09 -2.44 12.00
C LYS A 106 9.80 -2.09 11.25
N ILE A 107 9.77 -0.90 10.65
CA ILE A 107 8.70 -0.47 9.74
C ILE A 107 9.24 -0.51 8.32
N VAL A 108 8.59 -1.26 7.44
CA VAL A 108 8.83 -1.25 5.99
C VAL A 108 7.64 -0.64 5.29
N VAL A 109 7.93 0.23 4.35
CA VAL A 109 6.91 0.84 3.49
C VAL A 109 6.86 0.10 2.18
N VAL A 110 5.69 -0.39 1.77
CA VAL A 110 5.49 -1.07 0.49
C VAL A 110 4.43 -0.33 -0.30
N THR A 111 4.84 0.40 -1.34
CA THR A 111 3.96 1.25 -2.14
C THR A 111 4.01 0.89 -3.63
N GLY A 112 2.86 0.92 -4.31
CA GLY A 112 2.80 0.84 -5.78
C GLY A 112 3.18 2.14 -6.50
N SER A 113 3.49 3.22 -5.76
CA SER A 113 3.87 4.50 -6.35
C SER A 113 5.26 4.45 -6.97
N GLY A 114 5.40 5.03 -8.19
CA GLY A 114 6.65 5.33 -8.87
C GLY A 114 7.04 6.81 -8.82
N GLN A 115 6.53 7.59 -7.86
CA GLN A 115 6.82 9.02 -7.75
C GLN A 115 7.97 9.26 -6.77
N ARG A 116 9.18 9.53 -7.29
CA ARG A 116 10.39 9.76 -6.48
C ARG A 116 10.21 10.87 -5.45
N SER A 117 9.60 11.99 -5.85
CA SER A 117 9.36 13.13 -4.95
C SER A 117 8.48 12.78 -3.74
N LEU A 118 7.57 11.80 -3.87
CA LEU A 118 6.79 11.30 -2.75
C LEU A 118 7.64 10.43 -1.83
N LEU A 119 8.49 9.56 -2.40
CA LEU A 119 9.35 8.66 -1.62
C LEU A 119 10.38 9.43 -0.78
N GLU A 120 11.00 10.47 -1.35
CA GLU A 120 11.97 11.34 -0.67
C GLU A 120 11.37 12.09 0.53
N LYS A 121 10.08 12.44 0.47
CA LYS A 121 9.38 13.13 1.56
C LYS A 121 9.00 12.22 2.73
N LEU A 122 8.85 10.92 2.50
CA LEU A 122 8.36 10.00 3.53
C LEU A 122 9.23 10.01 4.79
N GLU A 123 10.55 10.00 4.64
CA GLU A 123 11.48 9.99 5.77
C GLU A 123 11.39 11.27 6.59
N SER A 124 11.41 12.44 5.93
CA SER A 124 11.33 13.74 6.60
C SER A 124 9.96 13.98 7.24
N GLU A 125 8.88 13.59 6.59
CA GLU A 125 7.53 13.84 7.08
C GLU A 125 7.14 12.94 8.26
N PHE A 126 7.77 11.77 8.41
CA PHE A 126 7.54 10.86 9.54
C PHE A 126 8.66 10.86 10.58
N ASN A 127 9.47 11.93 10.65
CA ASN A 127 10.43 12.19 11.72
C ASN A 127 11.30 10.97 12.07
N GLY A 128 11.88 10.29 11.05
CA GLY A 128 12.75 9.13 11.24
C GLY A 128 12.03 7.82 11.62
N LEU A 129 10.70 7.78 11.61
CA LEU A 129 9.95 6.52 11.77
C LEU A 129 10.05 5.63 10.53
N ILE A 130 10.28 6.23 9.36
CA ILE A 130 10.49 5.57 8.07
C ILE A 130 11.93 5.80 7.65
N HIS A 131 12.62 4.76 7.22
CA HIS A 131 13.98 4.83 6.69
C HIS A 131 13.96 4.51 5.20
N HIS A 132 14.70 5.27 4.39
CA HIS A 132 14.70 5.16 2.94
C HIS A 132 15.04 3.74 2.46
N GLU A 133 15.99 3.10 3.10
CA GLU A 133 16.42 1.72 2.80
C GLU A 133 15.32 0.68 3.03
N LEU A 134 14.28 1.01 3.80
CA LEU A 134 13.13 0.15 4.09
C LEU A 134 11.88 0.55 3.29
N ILE A 135 12.05 1.29 2.20
CA ILE A 135 10.97 1.58 1.27
C ILE A 135 11.07 0.63 0.07
N ILE A 136 9.95 0.01 -0.27
CA ILE A 136 9.73 -0.75 -1.51
C ILE A 136 8.72 0.03 -2.35
N SER A 137 9.11 0.38 -3.55
CA SER A 137 8.32 1.13 -4.52
C SER A 137 8.10 0.32 -5.80
N SER A 138 7.39 0.91 -6.77
CA SER A 138 7.25 0.29 -8.09
C SER A 138 8.57 0.15 -8.85
N PHE A 139 9.64 0.83 -8.44
CA PHE A 139 10.98 0.70 -9.04
C PHE A 139 11.73 -0.54 -8.56
N ASP A 140 11.34 -1.11 -7.41
CA ASP A 140 12.02 -2.24 -6.77
C ASP A 140 11.47 -3.60 -7.22
N VAL A 141 10.36 -3.63 -7.96
CA VAL A 141 9.62 -4.85 -8.31
C VAL A 141 9.26 -4.90 -9.79
N LYS A 142 9.16 -6.10 -10.34
CA LYS A 142 8.66 -6.35 -11.70
C LYS A 142 7.15 -6.34 -11.73
N HIS A 143 6.52 -6.96 -10.73
CA HIS A 143 5.07 -7.11 -10.64
C HIS A 143 4.55 -6.38 -9.40
N GLY A 144 3.53 -5.53 -9.59
CA GLY A 144 2.80 -4.86 -8.53
C GLY A 144 1.79 -5.80 -7.85
N LYS A 145 1.12 -5.31 -6.81
CA LYS A 145 0.00 -5.99 -6.17
C LYS A 145 -1.09 -6.27 -7.23
N PRO A 146 -1.73 -7.43 -7.24
CA PRO A 146 -1.81 -8.44 -6.18
C PRO A 146 -0.67 -9.47 -6.14
N ASN A 147 0.39 -9.32 -6.95
CA ASN A 147 1.55 -10.20 -6.86
C ASN A 147 2.22 -10.05 -5.48
N PRO A 148 2.69 -11.13 -4.83
CA PRO A 148 3.35 -11.06 -3.53
C PRO A 148 4.75 -10.42 -3.58
N GLU A 149 5.34 -10.22 -4.75
CA GLU A 149 6.71 -9.74 -4.94
C GLU A 149 7.04 -8.50 -4.10
N PRO A 150 6.19 -7.45 -4.01
CA PRO A 150 6.51 -6.28 -3.20
C PRO A 150 6.72 -6.60 -1.71
N TYR A 151 5.92 -7.51 -1.15
CA TYR A 151 6.07 -7.92 0.24
C TYR A 151 7.25 -8.85 0.45
N LEU A 152 7.50 -9.77 -0.48
CA LEU A 152 8.68 -10.63 -0.44
C LEU A 152 9.98 -9.80 -0.52
N CYS A 153 10.01 -8.74 -1.34
CA CYS A 153 11.11 -7.78 -1.35
C CYS A 153 11.25 -7.05 -0.01
N GLY A 154 10.13 -6.64 0.60
CA GLY A 154 10.13 -6.01 1.92
C GLY A 154 10.70 -6.93 3.01
N LEU A 155 10.25 -8.17 3.07
CA LEU A 155 10.77 -9.19 4.00
C LEU A 155 12.28 -9.38 3.83
N LYS A 156 12.74 -9.52 2.58
CA LYS A 156 14.17 -9.66 2.26
C LYS A 156 14.98 -8.46 2.72
N LYS A 157 14.54 -7.22 2.42
CA LYS A 157 15.22 -5.99 2.88
C LYS A 157 15.31 -5.90 4.40
N ALA A 158 14.28 -6.31 5.10
CA ALA A 158 14.27 -6.30 6.57
C ALA A 158 15.03 -7.45 7.21
N GLY A 159 15.31 -8.51 6.46
CA GLY A 159 15.98 -9.71 6.96
C GLY A 159 15.10 -10.56 7.87
N VAL A 160 13.79 -10.68 7.55
CA VAL A 160 12.82 -11.42 8.36
C VAL A 160 12.06 -12.44 7.51
N MET A 161 11.49 -13.43 8.17
CA MET A 161 10.65 -14.46 7.57
C MET A 161 9.16 -14.02 7.57
N PRO A 162 8.31 -14.60 6.71
CA PRO A 162 6.89 -14.21 6.64
C PRO A 162 6.15 -14.25 7.98
N TRP A 163 6.41 -15.26 8.81
CA TRP A 163 5.79 -15.39 10.15
C TRP A 163 6.32 -14.41 11.21
N GLU A 164 7.37 -13.67 10.88
CA GLU A 164 7.95 -12.61 11.72
C GLU A 164 7.45 -11.21 11.29
N ALA A 165 6.49 -11.15 10.37
CA ALA A 165 5.97 -9.91 9.82
C ALA A 165 4.45 -9.81 9.92
N ILE A 166 3.95 -8.58 9.91
CA ILE A 166 2.54 -8.23 9.74
C ILE A 166 2.45 -7.27 8.56
N VAL A 167 1.56 -7.57 7.62
CA VAL A 167 1.16 -6.63 6.57
C VAL A 167 -0.04 -5.83 7.05
N VAL A 168 -0.03 -4.52 6.85
CA VAL A 168 -1.18 -3.62 7.09
C VAL A 168 -1.57 -2.98 5.77
N GLU A 169 -2.80 -3.20 5.36
CA GLU A 169 -3.33 -2.81 4.06
C GLU A 169 -4.75 -2.26 4.15
N ASN A 170 -5.13 -1.46 3.17
CA ASN A 170 -6.48 -0.89 3.06
C ASN A 170 -7.18 -1.29 1.75
N ALA A 171 -6.46 -1.90 0.82
CA ALA A 171 -6.95 -2.20 -0.51
C ALA A 171 -7.02 -3.71 -0.78
N PRO A 172 -8.04 -4.19 -1.52
CA PRO A 172 -8.20 -5.61 -1.83
C PRO A 172 -6.95 -6.26 -2.44
N LEU A 173 -6.35 -5.62 -3.44
CA LEU A 173 -5.15 -6.15 -4.10
C LEU A 173 -3.94 -6.21 -3.16
N GLY A 174 -3.86 -5.28 -2.21
CA GLY A 174 -2.82 -5.28 -1.19
C GLY A 174 -3.00 -6.42 -0.18
N VAL A 175 -4.23 -6.67 0.26
CA VAL A 175 -4.56 -7.80 1.12
C VAL A 175 -4.21 -9.11 0.42
N ARG A 176 -4.66 -9.31 -0.83
CA ARG A 176 -4.34 -10.49 -1.63
C ARG A 176 -2.83 -10.72 -1.74
N ALA A 177 -2.06 -9.67 -1.98
CA ALA A 177 -0.59 -9.75 -2.08
C ALA A 177 0.05 -10.16 -0.75
N GLY A 178 -0.42 -9.62 0.39
CA GLY A 178 0.06 -9.98 1.73
C GLY A 178 -0.22 -11.44 2.06
N VAL A 179 -1.43 -11.89 1.79
CA VAL A 179 -1.85 -13.29 1.97
C VAL A 179 -1.02 -14.22 1.06
N ALA A 180 -0.85 -13.86 -0.21
CA ALA A 180 -0.03 -14.62 -1.15
C ALA A 180 1.46 -14.69 -0.77
N ALA A 181 1.96 -13.71 -0.01
CA ALA A 181 3.29 -13.73 0.58
C ALA A 181 3.39 -14.58 1.86
N ASN A 182 2.31 -15.23 2.28
CA ASN A 182 2.17 -15.99 3.54
C ASN A 182 2.46 -15.14 4.79
N VAL A 183 2.11 -13.85 4.76
CA VAL A 183 2.27 -12.93 5.89
C VAL A 183 0.94 -12.70 6.57
N PHE A 184 0.93 -12.64 7.91
CA PHE A 184 -0.26 -12.24 8.65
C PHE A 184 -0.72 -10.85 8.21
N THR A 185 -1.92 -10.77 7.62
CA THR A 185 -2.41 -9.57 6.93
C THR A 185 -3.57 -8.96 7.68
N VAL A 186 -3.38 -7.73 8.14
CA VAL A 186 -4.38 -6.88 8.77
C VAL A 186 -4.89 -5.90 7.72
N ALA A 187 -6.20 -5.86 7.54
CA ALA A 187 -6.85 -4.85 6.72
C ALA A 187 -7.38 -3.71 7.61
N VAL A 188 -7.19 -2.48 7.16
CA VAL A 188 -7.77 -1.28 7.78
C VAL A 188 -8.64 -0.59 6.73
N ASN A 189 -9.96 -0.62 6.91
CA ASN A 189 -10.90 -0.10 5.93
C ASN A 189 -10.97 1.44 6.01
N THR A 190 -10.06 2.10 5.32
CA THR A 190 -9.96 3.57 5.28
C THR A 190 -10.65 4.20 4.08
N GLY A 191 -11.33 3.40 3.27
CA GLY A 191 -11.99 3.83 2.03
C GLY A 191 -13.49 3.49 2.00
N PRO A 192 -14.15 3.76 0.87
CA PRO A 192 -15.60 3.55 0.71
C PRO A 192 -15.96 2.08 0.40
N LEU A 193 -14.98 1.19 0.22
CA LEU A 193 -15.24 -0.18 -0.16
C LEU A 193 -15.88 -0.96 0.99
N PRO A 194 -16.84 -1.89 0.69
CA PRO A 194 -17.39 -2.77 1.71
C PRO A 194 -16.31 -3.64 2.36
N GLN A 195 -16.32 -3.77 3.69
CA GLN A 195 -15.39 -4.61 4.44
C GLN A 195 -15.30 -6.06 3.91
N LYS A 196 -16.43 -6.56 3.37
CA LYS A 196 -16.48 -7.88 2.75
C LYS A 196 -15.45 -8.05 1.64
N MET A 197 -15.13 -7.02 0.88
CA MET A 197 -14.12 -7.11 -0.18
C MET A 197 -12.72 -7.39 0.38
N LEU A 198 -12.40 -6.85 1.56
CA LEU A 198 -11.12 -7.10 2.24
C LEU A 198 -11.11 -8.51 2.88
N ALA A 199 -12.25 -8.93 3.41
CA ALA A 199 -12.42 -10.27 3.97
C ALA A 199 -12.30 -11.36 2.89
N ASP A 200 -12.93 -11.16 1.74
CA ASP A 200 -12.89 -12.09 0.59
C ASP A 200 -11.46 -12.28 0.04
N GLU A 201 -10.57 -11.31 0.23
CA GLU A 201 -9.15 -11.40 -0.13
C GLU A 201 -8.29 -12.12 0.93
N GLY A 202 -8.89 -12.56 2.04
CA GLY A 202 -8.24 -13.38 3.05
C GLY A 202 -7.57 -12.59 4.18
N ALA A 203 -7.98 -11.34 4.45
CA ALA A 203 -7.48 -10.60 5.60
C ALA A 203 -7.69 -11.39 6.90
N ASN A 204 -6.65 -11.51 7.73
CA ASN A 204 -6.71 -12.21 9.01
C ASN A 204 -7.45 -11.41 10.09
N LEU A 205 -7.33 -10.08 10.04
CA LEU A 205 -8.06 -9.14 10.88
C LEU A 205 -8.50 -7.95 10.04
N ILE A 206 -9.64 -7.35 10.39
CA ILE A 206 -10.16 -6.14 9.73
C ILE A 206 -10.53 -5.12 10.79
N PHE A 207 -10.03 -3.89 10.62
CA PHE A 207 -10.37 -2.73 11.44
C PHE A 207 -11.08 -1.69 10.59
N GLU A 208 -12.00 -0.96 11.22
CA GLU A 208 -12.79 0.08 10.54
C GLU A 208 -12.01 1.38 10.29
N SER A 209 -10.91 1.58 11.05
CA SER A 209 -10.08 2.79 10.94
C SER A 209 -8.68 2.57 11.49
N MET A 210 -7.76 3.44 11.14
CA MET A 210 -6.41 3.42 11.68
C MET A 210 -6.37 3.70 13.20
N PRO A 211 -7.18 4.62 13.77
CA PRO A 211 -7.30 4.76 15.22
C PRO A 211 -7.75 3.48 15.91
N SER A 212 -8.75 2.77 15.39
CA SER A 212 -9.22 1.48 15.94
C SER A 212 -8.09 0.43 15.95
N PHE A 213 -7.31 0.36 14.89
CA PHE A 213 -6.15 -0.53 14.83
C PHE A 213 -5.05 -0.11 15.81
N ARG A 214 -4.73 1.20 15.89
CA ARG A 214 -3.76 1.75 16.85
C ARG A 214 -4.11 1.38 18.29
N ASP A 215 -5.39 1.48 18.65
CA ASP A 215 -5.86 1.21 20.02
C ASP A 215 -5.81 -0.28 20.36
N SER A 216 -5.97 -1.14 19.36
CA SER A 216 -5.86 -2.60 19.48
C SER A 216 -4.42 -3.12 19.41
N TRP A 217 -3.43 -2.26 19.11
CA TRP A 217 -2.06 -2.66 18.85
C TRP A 217 -1.40 -3.41 20.02
N ASN A 218 -1.59 -2.94 21.26
CA ASN A 218 -0.95 -3.57 22.42
C ASN A 218 -1.39 -5.02 22.57
N LEU A 219 -2.71 -5.28 22.47
CA LEU A 219 -3.25 -6.64 22.54
C LEU A 219 -2.73 -7.54 21.42
N LEU A 220 -2.64 -7.01 20.21
CA LEU A 220 -2.11 -7.75 19.07
C LEU A 220 -0.63 -8.06 19.24
N SER A 221 0.18 -7.07 19.63
CA SER A 221 1.63 -7.20 19.78
C SER A 221 2.02 -8.15 20.90
N GLU A 222 1.31 -8.13 22.03
CA GLU A 222 1.51 -9.06 23.16
C GLU A 222 1.25 -10.50 22.75
N ASN A 223 0.09 -10.77 22.11
CA ASN A 223 -0.24 -12.10 21.62
C ASN A 223 0.74 -12.61 20.57
N TRP A 224 1.27 -11.72 19.74
CA TRP A 224 2.24 -12.07 18.71
C TRP A 224 3.65 -12.32 19.29
N LYS A 225 4.08 -11.56 20.30
CA LYS A 225 5.37 -11.75 20.99
C LYS A 225 5.45 -13.07 21.74
N ASN A 226 4.33 -13.58 22.21
CA ASN A 226 4.25 -14.79 23.02
C ASN A 226 4.16 -16.11 22.19
N ARG A 227 4.17 -16.02 20.87
CA ARG A 227 4.23 -17.14 19.93
C ARG A 227 5.65 -17.29 19.36
#